data_cc2c0c6e2419e7a25a04edb97286eba9
#
_entry.id   cc2c0c6e2419e7a25a04edb97286eba9
#
_cell.length_a   1.000
_cell.length_b   1.000
_cell.length_c   1.000
_cell.angle_alpha   90.00
_cell.angle_beta   90.00
_cell.angle_gamma   90.00
#
_symmetry.space_group_name_H-M   'P 1'
#
loop_
_entity.id
_entity.type
_entity.pdbx_description
1 polymer ?
#
loop_
_entity_poly.entity_id
_entity_poly.type
_entity_poly.pdbx_seq_one_letter_code
_entity_poly.pdbx_strand_id
1 'polypeptide(L)'
;MTVDAADAAPDDAADVLHVRYEGDDDPDKCTARKLARFDLVELHRSDRATPYGVVLNPHAERALSPADADAGPLVALDCSWESAGEARFSLPGEHRALPYLVAANPVNFGRPMQLTTVEALAAGLVIFGRRERAEQLLSKFTWGHTFLELNEEPLRRYADCEDSSEVVAVQQEYLDRAEGE
;
A
#
# COMPACT_ATOMS: atom_id res chain seq x y z
N MET A 1 -29.18 -22.09 -20.10
CA MET A 1 -29.31 -21.10 -19.03
C MET A 1 -27.93 -20.47 -18.79
N THR A 2 -27.70 -19.38 -19.42
CA THR A 2 -26.52 -18.57 -19.16
C THR A 2 -26.75 -17.82 -17.87
N VAL A 3 -26.10 -18.24 -16.80
CA VAL A 3 -25.95 -17.39 -15.64
C VAL A 3 -24.99 -16.28 -16.07
N ASP A 4 -25.54 -15.10 -16.25
CA ASP A 4 -24.77 -13.91 -16.23
C ASP A 4 -23.84 -14.00 -15.02
N ALA A 5 -22.54 -14.02 -15.29
CA ALA A 5 -21.58 -13.63 -14.30
C ALA A 5 -21.97 -12.19 -13.96
N ALA A 6 -22.69 -12.05 -12.86
CA ALA A 6 -23.02 -10.75 -12.34
C ALA A 6 -21.73 -9.97 -12.25
N ASP A 7 -21.66 -8.93 -13.04
CA ASP A 7 -20.83 -7.79 -12.84
C ASP A 7 -21.08 -7.37 -11.38
N ALA A 8 -20.28 -7.94 -10.49
CA ALA A 8 -20.23 -7.48 -9.12
C ALA A 8 -19.58 -6.13 -9.19
N ALA A 9 -20.39 -5.10 -9.33
CA ALA A 9 -19.99 -3.74 -8.99
C ALA A 9 -19.27 -3.83 -7.65
N PRO A 10 -18.14 -3.11 -7.46
CA PRO A 10 -17.50 -3.03 -6.16
C PRO A 10 -18.54 -2.46 -5.19
N ASP A 11 -19.21 -3.35 -4.50
CA ASP A 11 -20.34 -3.01 -3.64
C ASP A 11 -19.87 -2.64 -2.24
N ASP A 12 -18.63 -2.21 -2.12
CA ASP A 12 -18.14 -1.78 -0.83
C ASP A 12 -17.25 -0.54 -0.97
N ALA A 13 -17.64 0.52 -0.30
CA ALA A 13 -16.81 1.70 -0.13
C ALA A 13 -15.40 1.36 0.43
N ALA A 14 -15.25 0.19 1.06
CA ALA A 14 -13.99 -0.33 1.53
C ALA A 14 -13.04 -0.78 0.39
N ASP A 15 -13.55 -1.06 -0.79
CA ASP A 15 -12.73 -1.50 -1.92
C ASP A 15 -12.13 -0.34 -2.73
N VAL A 16 -12.57 0.90 -2.49
CA VAL A 16 -12.01 2.07 -3.14
C VAL A 16 -10.68 2.44 -2.47
N LEU A 17 -9.66 2.62 -3.27
CA LEU A 17 -8.34 3.07 -2.80
C LEU A 17 -8.27 4.59 -2.83
N HIS A 18 -7.79 5.19 -1.76
CA HIS A 18 -7.71 6.64 -1.62
C HIS A 18 -6.27 7.08 -1.44
N VAL A 19 -5.92 8.20 -2.06
CA VAL A 19 -4.61 8.83 -1.92
C VAL A 19 -4.80 10.29 -1.52
N ARG A 20 -4.25 10.67 -0.39
CA ARG A 20 -4.10 12.07 -0.01
C ARG A 20 -2.90 12.62 -0.78
N TYR A 21 -3.19 13.43 -1.78
CA TYR A 21 -2.23 13.92 -2.77
C TYR A 21 -1.80 15.35 -2.46
N GLU A 22 -0.51 15.59 -2.34
CA GLU A 22 0.03 16.93 -2.05
C GLU A 22 0.58 17.66 -3.28
N GLY A 23 0.93 16.93 -4.34
CA GLY A 23 1.39 17.54 -5.58
C GLY A 23 2.85 17.98 -5.56
N ASP A 24 3.64 17.48 -4.60
CA ASP A 24 5.04 17.86 -4.41
C ASP A 24 5.98 17.25 -5.46
N ASP A 25 5.56 16.17 -6.11
CA ASP A 25 6.39 15.43 -7.05
C ASP A 25 6.12 15.85 -8.50
N ASP A 26 7.10 15.55 -9.36
CA ASP A 26 6.95 15.70 -10.82
C ASP A 26 5.71 14.92 -11.28
N PRO A 27 4.72 15.59 -11.90
CA PRO A 27 3.48 14.95 -12.35
C PRO A 27 3.69 13.73 -13.24
N ASP A 28 4.77 13.71 -14.03
CA ASP A 28 5.05 12.62 -14.95
C ASP A 28 5.63 11.39 -14.24
N LYS A 29 6.17 11.58 -13.03
CA LYS A 29 6.76 10.51 -12.23
C LYS A 29 5.86 10.03 -11.09
N CYS A 30 4.78 10.74 -10.84
CA CYS A 30 3.86 10.42 -9.74
C CYS A 30 3.04 9.18 -10.05
N THR A 31 3.26 8.09 -9.29
CA THR A 31 2.52 6.85 -9.48
C THR A 31 1.03 7.00 -9.12
N ALA A 32 0.71 7.81 -8.11
CA ALA A 32 -0.67 8.07 -7.71
C ALA A 32 -1.49 8.72 -8.83
N ARG A 33 -0.95 9.72 -9.52
CA ARG A 33 -1.63 10.37 -10.64
C ARG A 33 -1.86 9.42 -11.79
N LYS A 34 -0.90 8.56 -12.08
CA LYS A 34 -1.05 7.55 -13.14
C LYS A 34 -2.18 6.57 -12.80
N LEU A 35 -2.23 6.08 -11.56
CA LEU A 35 -3.32 5.21 -11.11
C LEU A 35 -4.69 5.90 -11.21
N ALA A 36 -4.77 7.18 -10.86
CA ALA A 36 -6.01 7.96 -10.96
C ALA A 36 -6.50 8.10 -12.41
N ARG A 37 -5.59 8.23 -13.37
CA ARG A 37 -5.95 8.26 -14.80
C ARG A 37 -6.61 6.97 -15.28
N PHE A 38 -6.33 5.85 -14.63
CA PHE A 38 -6.95 4.55 -14.91
C PHE A 38 -8.14 4.26 -13.99
N ASP A 39 -8.62 5.24 -13.24
CA ASP A 39 -9.72 5.09 -12.27
C ASP A 39 -9.48 4.01 -11.20
N LEU A 40 -8.22 3.76 -10.86
CA LEU A 40 -7.84 2.74 -9.88
C LEU A 40 -7.74 3.29 -8.45
N VAL A 41 -7.58 4.61 -8.30
CA VAL A 41 -7.55 5.31 -7.01
C VAL A 41 -8.30 6.63 -7.11
N GLU A 42 -8.77 7.12 -5.97
CA GLU A 42 -9.32 8.49 -5.85
C GLU A 42 -8.29 9.38 -5.16
N LEU A 43 -8.00 10.53 -5.78
CA LEU A 43 -7.10 11.53 -5.23
C LEU A 43 -7.87 12.56 -4.41
N HIS A 44 -7.33 12.90 -3.24
CA HIS A 44 -7.88 13.93 -2.36
C HIS A 44 -6.81 14.97 -2.05
N ARG A 45 -7.16 16.25 -2.17
CA ARG A 45 -6.23 17.37 -1.98
C ARG A 45 -6.23 17.95 -0.57
N SER A 46 -7.10 17.46 0.29
CA SER A 46 -7.18 17.92 1.68
C SER A 46 -7.46 16.75 2.62
N ASP A 47 -7.05 16.91 3.86
CA ASP A 47 -7.34 15.92 4.90
C ASP A 47 -8.83 15.76 5.12
N ARG A 48 -9.56 16.87 5.02
CA ARG A 48 -11.02 16.93 5.22
C ARG A 48 -11.78 16.14 4.15
N ALA A 49 -11.28 16.14 2.92
CA ALA A 49 -11.88 15.41 1.80
C ALA A 49 -11.51 13.92 1.80
N THR A 50 -10.46 13.54 2.54
CA THR A 50 -9.96 12.16 2.59
C THR A 50 -10.84 11.34 3.52
N PRO A 51 -11.39 10.19 3.06
CA PRO A 51 -12.23 9.34 3.89
C PRO A 51 -11.47 8.72 5.07
N TYR A 52 -12.21 8.41 6.13
CA TYR A 52 -11.69 7.61 7.23
C TYR A 52 -11.39 6.19 6.73
N GLY A 53 -10.20 5.68 7.01
CA GLY A 53 -9.81 4.34 6.57
C GLY A 53 -8.55 3.86 7.26
N VAL A 54 -7.91 2.87 6.67
CA VAL A 54 -6.61 2.35 7.11
C VAL A 54 -5.53 3.17 6.43
N VAL A 55 -4.86 4.03 7.19
CA VAL A 55 -3.84 4.96 6.68
C VAL A 55 -2.46 4.31 6.74
N LEU A 56 -1.81 4.19 5.59
CA LEU A 56 -0.44 3.70 5.50
C LEU A 56 0.51 4.82 5.95
N ASN A 57 1.09 4.63 7.14
CA ASN A 57 1.92 5.62 7.80
C ASN A 57 3.21 4.97 8.31
N PRO A 58 4.39 5.36 7.80
CA PRO A 58 5.66 4.75 8.21
C PRO A 58 6.01 5.00 9.69
N HIS A 59 5.39 6.00 10.32
CA HIS A 59 5.60 6.33 11.73
C HIS A 59 4.58 5.68 12.66
N ALA A 60 3.65 4.88 12.14
CA ALA A 60 2.65 4.20 12.97
C ALA A 60 3.31 3.16 13.88
N GLU A 61 2.78 3.03 15.08
CA GLU A 61 3.29 2.09 16.09
C GLU A 61 2.88 0.64 15.81
N ARG A 62 1.84 0.44 15.02
CA ARG A 62 1.28 -0.88 14.71
C ARG A 62 1.49 -1.24 13.25
N ALA A 63 1.98 -2.45 13.01
CA ALA A 63 2.15 -2.98 11.66
C ALA A 63 0.79 -3.33 11.03
N LEU A 64 0.69 -3.10 9.71
CA LEU A 64 -0.45 -3.56 8.93
C LEU A 64 -0.53 -5.08 8.95
N SER A 65 -1.71 -5.63 9.16
CA SER A 65 -1.95 -7.07 9.18
C SER A 65 -3.30 -7.41 8.54
N PRO A 66 -3.57 -8.70 8.27
CA PRO A 66 -4.88 -9.14 7.77
C PRO A 66 -6.05 -8.74 8.67
N ALA A 67 -5.81 -8.54 9.98
CA ALA A 67 -6.85 -8.10 10.91
C ALA A 67 -7.42 -6.72 10.57
N ASP A 68 -6.69 -5.90 9.81
CA ASP A 68 -7.12 -4.55 9.41
C ASP A 68 -7.97 -4.53 8.14
N ALA A 69 -8.14 -5.66 7.47
CA ALA A 69 -8.80 -5.74 6.15
C ALA A 69 -10.23 -5.18 6.13
N ASP A 70 -10.95 -5.29 7.24
CA ASP A 70 -12.34 -4.83 7.36
C ASP A 70 -12.47 -3.50 8.12
N ALA A 71 -11.36 -2.83 8.42
CA ALA A 71 -11.37 -1.59 9.19
C ALA A 71 -11.68 -0.33 8.34
N GLY A 72 -11.79 -0.48 7.03
CA GLY A 72 -12.10 0.59 6.10
C GLY A 72 -11.22 0.55 4.84
N PRO A 73 -11.37 1.51 3.92
CA PRO A 73 -10.57 1.55 2.71
C PRO A 73 -9.11 1.87 3.04
N LEU A 74 -8.19 1.40 2.18
CA LEU A 74 -6.78 1.79 2.24
C LEU A 74 -6.61 3.24 1.81
N VAL A 75 -5.84 3.98 2.58
CA VAL A 75 -5.49 5.37 2.32
C VAL A 75 -3.97 5.51 2.33
N ALA A 76 -3.41 6.01 1.24
CA ALA A 76 -1.99 6.34 1.16
C ALA A 76 -1.80 7.85 1.20
N LEU A 77 -0.68 8.30 1.74
CA LEU A 77 -0.26 9.69 1.67
C LEU A 77 0.84 9.82 0.62
N ASP A 78 0.54 10.55 -0.45
CA ASP A 78 1.49 10.80 -1.54
C ASP A 78 2.28 12.07 -1.25
N CYS A 79 3.39 11.89 -0.56
CA CYS A 79 4.35 12.93 -0.25
C CYS A 79 5.76 12.31 -0.21
N SER A 80 6.78 13.17 -0.24
CA SER A 80 8.15 12.70 0.01
C SER A 80 8.29 12.26 1.46
N TRP A 81 8.42 10.96 1.68
CA TRP A 81 8.52 10.36 3.01
C TRP A 81 9.76 10.83 3.77
N GLU A 82 10.82 11.18 3.04
CA GLU A 82 12.04 11.74 3.64
C GLU A 82 11.83 13.13 4.26
N SER A 83 10.93 13.92 3.67
CA SER A 83 10.61 15.27 4.14
C SER A 83 9.35 15.36 4.97
N ALA A 84 8.55 14.28 5.02
CA ALA A 84 7.30 14.25 5.77
C ALA A 84 7.56 13.97 7.24
N GLY A 85 7.51 14.98 8.08
CA GLY A 85 7.47 14.80 9.53
C GLY A 85 6.14 14.17 9.97
N GLU A 86 6.08 13.70 11.23
CA GLU A 86 4.88 13.07 11.80
C GLU A 86 3.60 13.92 11.63
N ALA A 87 3.73 15.24 11.61
CA ALA A 87 2.60 16.16 11.46
C ALA A 87 1.85 16.01 10.14
N ARG A 88 2.50 15.48 9.08
CA ARG A 88 1.86 15.22 7.80
C ARG A 88 0.95 13.99 7.80
N PHE A 89 1.11 13.13 8.80
CA PHE A 89 0.30 11.93 8.97
C PHE A 89 -0.79 12.13 10.01
N SER A 90 -1.44 13.30 10.01
CA SER A 90 -2.54 13.65 10.92
C SER A 90 -3.92 13.26 10.38
N LEU A 91 -3.99 12.51 9.27
CA LEU A 91 -5.25 12.04 8.71
C LEU A 91 -6.06 11.24 9.73
N PRO A 92 -7.37 11.47 9.83
CA PRO A 92 -8.22 10.62 10.65
C PRO A 92 -8.27 9.20 10.05
N GLY A 93 -8.11 8.20 10.89
CA GLY A 93 -8.12 6.80 10.47
C GLY A 93 -7.34 5.90 11.40
N GLU A 94 -7.29 4.63 11.03
CA GLU A 94 -6.47 3.62 11.69
C GLU A 94 -5.09 3.61 11.04
N HIS A 95 -4.09 4.17 11.70
CA HIS A 95 -2.74 4.27 11.18
C HIS A 95 -1.99 2.96 11.33
N ARG A 96 -1.39 2.49 10.24
CA ARG A 96 -0.60 1.24 10.19
C ARG A 96 0.67 1.45 9.38
N ALA A 97 1.77 0.86 9.84
CA ALA A 97 3.02 0.83 9.11
C ALA A 97 3.13 -0.44 8.29
N LEU A 98 3.57 -0.33 7.04
CA LEU A 98 3.90 -1.51 6.25
C LEU A 98 5.12 -2.22 6.86
N PRO A 99 5.12 -3.57 6.90
CA PRO A 99 6.29 -4.32 7.35
C PRO A 99 7.42 -4.26 6.32
N TYR A 100 8.59 -4.80 6.68
CA TYR A 100 9.78 -4.78 5.85
C TYR A 100 9.54 -5.34 4.45
N LEU A 101 9.79 -4.50 3.43
CA LEU A 101 9.69 -4.80 2.01
C LEU A 101 10.77 -4.03 1.25
N VAL A 102 11.13 -4.48 0.06
CA VAL A 102 12.13 -3.80 -0.77
C VAL A 102 11.48 -3.19 -2.02
N ALA A 103 11.97 -2.03 -2.42
CA ALA A 103 11.45 -1.31 -3.56
C ALA A 103 11.89 -1.97 -4.89
N ALA A 104 10.99 -1.96 -5.87
CA ALA A 104 11.27 -2.31 -7.25
C ALA A 104 11.25 -1.10 -8.19
N ASN A 105 10.78 0.06 -7.70
CA ASN A 105 10.73 1.26 -8.52
C ASN A 105 12.14 1.67 -8.99
N PRO A 106 12.27 2.25 -10.20
CA PRO A 106 13.57 2.52 -10.81
C PRO A 106 14.49 3.45 -10.02
N VAL A 107 13.91 4.35 -9.20
CA VAL A 107 14.69 5.32 -8.40
C VAL A 107 15.34 4.64 -7.19
N ASN A 108 14.61 3.72 -6.55
CA ASN A 108 15.02 3.13 -5.27
C ASN A 108 15.13 1.60 -5.34
N PHE A 109 15.38 1.03 -6.50
CA PHE A 109 15.43 -0.42 -6.70
C PHE A 109 16.32 -1.12 -5.66
N GLY A 110 15.74 -2.11 -4.98
CA GLY A 110 16.41 -2.92 -3.98
C GLY A 110 16.56 -2.26 -2.61
N ARG A 111 16.15 -1.02 -2.44
CA ARG A 111 16.25 -0.32 -1.16
C ARG A 111 15.08 -0.68 -0.23
N PRO A 112 15.38 -1.00 1.03
CA PRO A 112 14.33 -1.29 2.00
C PRO A 112 13.42 -0.08 2.23
N MET A 113 12.11 -0.32 2.23
CA MET A 113 11.07 0.64 2.60
C MET A 113 10.97 1.92 1.77
N GLN A 114 11.74 2.05 0.71
CA GLN A 114 11.69 3.22 -0.20
C GLN A 114 10.61 3.03 -1.28
N LEU A 115 9.38 2.75 -0.84
CA LEU A 115 8.27 2.40 -1.71
C LEU A 115 7.60 3.63 -2.32
N THR A 116 7.17 3.49 -3.57
CA THR A 116 6.24 4.44 -4.20
C THR A 116 4.82 4.20 -3.69
N THR A 117 3.92 5.14 -3.97
CA THR A 117 2.50 5.00 -3.60
C THR A 117 1.88 3.72 -4.15
N VAL A 118 2.16 3.37 -5.42
CA VAL A 118 1.61 2.14 -6.00
C VAL A 118 2.14 0.88 -5.32
N GLU A 119 3.42 0.85 -4.97
CA GLU A 119 4.01 -0.27 -4.22
C GLU A 119 3.40 -0.41 -2.83
N ALA A 120 3.21 0.71 -2.14
CA ALA A 120 2.61 0.71 -0.81
C ALA A 120 1.16 0.19 -0.84
N LEU A 121 0.35 0.68 -1.78
CA LEU A 121 -1.03 0.22 -1.94
C LEU A 121 -1.08 -1.27 -2.33
N ALA A 122 -0.22 -1.70 -3.26
CA ALA A 122 -0.16 -3.10 -3.69
C ALA A 122 0.23 -4.02 -2.53
N ALA A 123 1.20 -3.62 -1.71
CA ALA A 123 1.60 -4.38 -0.52
C ALA A 123 0.42 -4.53 0.46
N GLY A 124 -0.30 -3.44 0.73
CA GLY A 124 -1.48 -3.48 1.59
C GLY A 124 -2.55 -4.43 1.06
N LEU A 125 -2.81 -4.39 -0.25
CA LEU A 125 -3.78 -5.28 -0.88
C LEU A 125 -3.39 -6.75 -0.77
N VAL A 126 -2.12 -7.08 -0.98
CA VAL A 126 -1.65 -8.47 -0.84
C VAL A 126 -1.81 -8.95 0.59
N ILE A 127 -1.43 -8.13 1.57
CA ILE A 127 -1.60 -8.47 3.00
C ILE A 127 -3.07 -8.71 3.34
N PHE A 128 -3.98 -7.97 2.73
CA PHE A 128 -5.42 -8.13 2.90
C PHE A 128 -6.02 -9.32 2.10
N GLY A 129 -5.20 -10.09 1.39
CA GLY A 129 -5.66 -11.20 0.56
C GLY A 129 -6.26 -10.80 -0.78
N ARG A 130 -6.00 -9.58 -1.25
CA ARG A 130 -6.52 -9.02 -2.50
C ARG A 130 -5.42 -8.91 -3.57
N ARG A 131 -4.71 -10.00 -3.80
CA ARG A 131 -3.55 -10.05 -4.70
C ARG A 131 -3.88 -9.65 -6.14
N GLU A 132 -5.01 -10.09 -6.67
CA GLU A 132 -5.41 -9.77 -8.05
C GLU A 132 -5.52 -8.25 -8.27
N ARG A 133 -6.05 -7.55 -7.28
CA ARG A 133 -6.15 -6.10 -7.35
C ARG A 133 -4.77 -5.43 -7.27
N ALA A 134 -3.86 -5.96 -6.45
CA ALA A 134 -2.48 -5.49 -6.41
C ALA A 134 -1.79 -5.66 -7.76
N GLU A 135 -1.97 -6.80 -8.40
CA GLU A 135 -1.46 -7.08 -9.75
C GLU A 135 -2.03 -6.11 -10.78
N GLN A 136 -3.30 -5.78 -10.68
CA GLN A 136 -3.96 -4.79 -11.56
C GLN A 136 -3.30 -3.41 -11.43
N LEU A 137 -3.05 -2.93 -10.21
CA LEU A 137 -2.36 -1.66 -9.99
C LEU A 137 -0.95 -1.68 -10.59
N LEU A 138 -0.21 -2.71 -10.29
CA LEU A 138 1.19 -2.85 -10.71
C LEU A 138 1.34 -3.06 -12.22
N SER A 139 0.32 -3.60 -12.89
CA SER A 139 0.31 -3.81 -14.34
C SER A 139 0.42 -2.53 -15.17
N LYS A 140 0.15 -1.37 -14.54
CA LYS A 140 0.26 -0.06 -15.19
C LYS A 140 1.71 0.44 -15.27
N PHE A 141 2.66 -0.29 -14.68
CA PHE A 141 4.08 0.06 -14.64
C PHE A 141 4.91 -1.10 -15.21
N THR A 142 5.87 -0.78 -16.07
CA THR A 142 6.75 -1.80 -16.69
C THR A 142 7.55 -2.62 -15.67
N TRP A 143 7.89 -2.00 -14.54
CA TRP A 143 8.63 -2.61 -13.44
C TRP A 143 7.71 -3.18 -12.34
N GLY A 144 6.38 -3.02 -12.48
CA GLY A 144 5.44 -3.28 -11.39
C GLY A 144 5.45 -4.73 -10.90
N HIS A 145 5.44 -5.71 -11.80
CA HIS A 145 5.44 -7.13 -11.41
C HIS A 145 6.72 -7.53 -10.65
N THR A 146 7.84 -6.84 -10.90
CA THR A 146 9.10 -7.08 -10.19
C THR A 146 8.95 -6.84 -8.69
N PHE A 147 8.11 -5.90 -8.28
CA PHE A 147 7.82 -5.66 -6.87
C PHE A 147 7.27 -6.91 -6.19
N LEU A 148 6.33 -7.61 -6.82
CA LEU A 148 5.77 -8.85 -6.28
C LEU A 148 6.80 -9.98 -6.30
N GLU A 149 7.63 -10.06 -7.33
CA GLU A 149 8.69 -11.08 -7.41
C GLU A 149 9.74 -10.90 -6.30
N LEU A 150 10.22 -9.68 -6.09
CA LEU A 150 11.20 -9.37 -5.04
C LEU A 150 10.66 -9.63 -3.64
N ASN A 151 9.38 -9.42 -3.43
CA ASN A 151 8.74 -9.50 -2.12
C ASN A 151 7.80 -10.72 -1.97
N GLU A 152 7.89 -11.69 -2.85
CA GLU A 152 6.97 -12.84 -2.89
C GLU A 152 6.90 -13.57 -1.54
N GLU A 153 8.05 -13.93 -0.99
CA GLU A 153 8.10 -14.66 0.28
C GLU A 153 7.59 -13.80 1.45
N PRO A 154 8.13 -12.58 1.69
CA PRO A 154 7.66 -11.79 2.82
C PRO A 154 6.16 -11.43 2.71
N LEU A 155 5.68 -11.03 1.55
CA LEU A 155 4.27 -10.68 1.38
C LEU A 155 3.35 -11.87 1.66
N ARG A 156 3.70 -13.06 1.18
CA ARG A 156 2.95 -14.28 1.46
C ARG A 156 2.90 -14.56 2.96
N ARG A 157 4.04 -14.46 3.64
CA ARG A 157 4.13 -14.70 5.07
C ARG A 157 3.33 -13.69 5.88
N TYR A 158 3.35 -12.41 5.50
CA TYR A 158 2.53 -11.38 6.17
C TYR A 158 1.04 -11.63 5.95
N ALA A 159 0.64 -12.05 4.76
CA ALA A 159 -0.75 -12.37 4.44
C ALA A 159 -1.28 -13.59 5.22
N ASP A 160 -0.40 -14.49 5.66
CA ASP A 160 -0.74 -15.65 6.45
C ASP A 160 -0.81 -15.37 7.96
N CYS A 161 -0.40 -14.18 8.40
CA CYS A 161 -0.49 -13.76 9.79
C CYS A 161 -1.93 -13.46 10.21
N GLU A 162 -2.23 -13.59 11.49
CA GLU A 162 -3.54 -13.23 12.03
C GLU A 162 -3.61 -11.76 12.43
N ASP A 163 -2.53 -11.24 13.02
CA ASP A 163 -2.52 -9.89 13.60
C ASP A 163 -1.16 -9.20 13.44
N SER A 164 -1.11 -7.95 13.91
CA SER A 164 0.09 -7.13 13.86
C SER A 164 1.28 -7.74 14.61
N SER A 165 1.05 -8.41 15.73
CA SER A 165 2.13 -9.04 16.52
C SER A 165 2.82 -10.15 15.74
N GLU A 166 2.06 -10.96 15.01
CA GLU A 166 2.62 -11.99 14.14
C GLU A 166 3.40 -11.39 12.97
N VAL A 167 2.87 -10.33 12.36
CA VAL A 167 3.56 -9.61 11.27
C VAL A 167 4.91 -9.07 11.76
N VAL A 168 4.95 -8.46 12.94
CA VAL A 168 6.20 -7.95 13.53
C VAL A 168 7.20 -9.08 13.77
N ALA A 169 6.75 -10.24 14.25
CA ALA A 169 7.63 -11.40 14.47
C ALA A 169 8.25 -11.89 13.15
N VAL A 170 7.46 -11.97 12.08
CA VAL A 170 7.96 -12.34 10.74
C VAL A 170 8.93 -11.28 10.21
N GLN A 171 8.57 -9.99 10.33
CA GLN A 171 9.42 -8.88 9.92
C GLN A 171 10.80 -8.93 10.57
N GLN A 172 10.85 -9.28 11.85
CA GLN A 172 12.10 -9.31 12.61
C GLN A 172 13.11 -10.27 11.97
N GLU A 173 12.67 -11.39 11.42
CA GLU A 173 13.56 -12.33 10.72
C GLU A 173 14.24 -11.68 9.51
N TYR A 174 13.52 -10.85 8.75
CA TYR A 174 14.08 -10.13 7.59
C TYR A 174 15.02 -9.00 8.01
N LEU A 175 14.69 -8.29 9.07
CA LEU A 175 15.56 -7.25 9.64
C LEU A 175 16.88 -7.84 10.14
N ASP A 176 16.83 -8.97 10.83
CA ASP A 176 18.02 -9.66 11.34
C ASP A 176 18.92 -10.13 10.21
N ARG A 177 18.36 -10.62 9.11
CA ARG A 177 19.13 -11.01 7.92
C ARG A 177 19.80 -9.80 7.25
N ALA A 178 19.09 -8.68 7.17
CA ALA A 178 19.60 -7.46 6.56
C ALA A 178 20.75 -6.85 7.36
N GLU A 179 20.72 -6.96 8.70
CA GLU A 179 21.80 -6.49 9.58
C GLU A 179 23.02 -7.44 9.58
N GLY A 180 22.81 -8.71 9.24
CA GLY A 180 23.87 -9.74 9.21
C GLY A 180 24.68 -9.79 7.91
N GLU A 181 24.32 -9.01 6.91
CA GLU A 181 25.05 -8.86 5.64
C GLU A 181 26.02 -7.63 5.70
#